data_cd82631b309a4c9ecc23c2028e08da05
#
_entry.id   cd82631b309a4c9ecc23c2028e08da05
#
_cell.length_a   1.000
_cell.length_b   1.000
_cell.length_c   1.000
_cell.angle_alpha   90.00
_cell.angle_beta   90.00
_cell.angle_gamma   90.00
#
_symmetry.space_group_name_H-M   'P 1'
#
loop_
_entity.id
_entity.type
_entity.pdbx_description
1 polymer ?
#
loop_
_entity_poly.entity_id
_entity_poly.type
_entity_poly.pdbx_seq_one_letter_code
_entity_poly.pdbx_strand_id
1 'polypeptide(L)'
;MEHLPKKTCQNGISYTLVGDYYIPDLQLPKEGHPIGGWGRMHKAYLELYHPARYNDLILSGKLWTYLADLNEQAQNRLDCIIAQMQEVEGITEELKASDQMAWVRAMNSIRNRAEEIIRSEIIYC
;
A
#
# COMPACT_ATOMS: atom_id res chain seq x y z
N MET A 1 -38.35 -3.71 15.84
CA MET A 1 -37.11 -3.49 15.10
C MET A 1 -36.70 -4.75 14.39
N GLU A 2 -36.69 -4.73 13.09
CA GLU A 2 -36.33 -5.90 12.32
C GLU A 2 -34.83 -6.17 12.41
N HIS A 3 -34.51 -7.41 12.74
CA HIS A 3 -33.12 -7.84 12.73
C HIS A 3 -32.67 -8.05 11.27
N LEU A 4 -31.80 -7.21 10.81
CA LEU A 4 -31.16 -7.39 9.51
C LEU A 4 -30.12 -8.51 9.63
N PRO A 5 -30.08 -9.45 8.70
CA PRO A 5 -29.04 -10.48 8.71
C PRO A 5 -27.67 -9.87 8.50
N LYS A 6 -26.67 -10.43 9.16
CA LYS A 6 -25.28 -9.94 9.04
C LYS A 6 -24.73 -10.08 7.63
N LYS A 7 -25.20 -11.07 6.90
CA LYS A 7 -24.80 -11.30 5.51
C LYS A 7 -26.02 -11.55 4.67
N THR A 8 -26.04 -10.99 3.49
CA THR A 8 -27.08 -11.23 2.51
C THR A 8 -26.43 -11.40 1.14
N CYS A 9 -27.13 -12.06 0.24
CA CYS A 9 -26.66 -12.28 -1.12
C CYS A 9 -27.70 -11.73 -2.09
N GLN A 10 -27.26 -10.88 -3.00
CA GLN A 10 -28.13 -10.27 -3.99
C GLN A 10 -27.39 -10.18 -5.32
N ASN A 11 -28.01 -10.68 -6.39
CA ASN A 11 -27.40 -10.73 -7.72
C ASN A 11 -26.04 -11.46 -7.79
N GLY A 12 -25.87 -12.48 -6.94
CA GLY A 12 -24.63 -13.24 -6.87
C GLY A 12 -23.50 -12.55 -6.09
N ILE A 13 -23.77 -11.41 -5.49
CA ILE A 13 -22.81 -10.68 -4.67
C ILE A 13 -23.20 -10.82 -3.20
N SER A 14 -22.26 -11.24 -2.38
CA SER A 14 -22.46 -11.27 -0.93
C SER A 14 -22.25 -9.89 -0.35
N TYR A 15 -23.08 -9.54 0.61
CA TYR A 15 -22.98 -8.26 1.32
C TYR A 15 -22.82 -8.53 2.81
N THR A 16 -22.00 -7.74 3.46
CA THR A 16 -21.83 -7.79 4.92
C THR A 16 -22.48 -6.55 5.53
N LEU A 17 -23.28 -6.76 6.56
CA LEU A 17 -23.93 -5.67 7.29
C LEU A 17 -22.92 -4.94 8.17
N VAL A 18 -22.76 -3.66 7.93
CA VAL A 18 -21.92 -2.76 8.75
C VAL A 18 -22.81 -1.59 9.19
N GLY A 19 -23.13 -1.53 10.47
CA GLY A 19 -24.13 -0.58 10.97
C GLY A 19 -25.49 -0.85 10.35
N ASP A 20 -26.05 0.13 9.66
CA ASP A 20 -27.34 0.01 8.95
C ASP A 20 -27.17 -0.22 7.45
N TYR A 21 -25.94 -0.44 6.97
CA TYR A 21 -25.65 -0.54 5.55
C TYR A 21 -25.00 -1.86 5.20
N TYR A 22 -25.36 -2.39 4.04
CA TYR A 22 -24.72 -3.54 3.46
C TYR A 22 -23.58 -3.09 2.55
N ILE A 23 -22.40 -3.62 2.79
CA ILE A 23 -21.22 -3.38 1.98
C ILE A 23 -20.96 -4.62 1.14
N PRO A 24 -20.79 -4.48 -0.20
CA PRO A 24 -20.49 -5.62 -1.05
C PRO A 24 -19.22 -6.35 -0.61
N ASP A 25 -19.34 -7.66 -0.43
CA ASP A 25 -18.23 -8.53 -0.10
C ASP A 25 -17.52 -8.93 -1.40
N LEU A 26 -16.95 -7.96 -2.08
CA LEU A 26 -16.23 -8.20 -3.30
C LEU A 26 -14.89 -8.85 -2.96
N GLN A 27 -14.76 -10.12 -3.31
CA GLN A 27 -13.48 -10.77 -3.22
C GLN A 27 -12.59 -10.28 -4.34
N LEU A 28 -11.45 -9.72 -3.96
CA LEU A 28 -10.39 -9.45 -4.91
C LEU A 28 -9.94 -10.74 -5.57
N PRO A 29 -9.47 -10.67 -6.84
CA PRO A 29 -8.98 -11.87 -7.51
C PRO A 29 -7.96 -12.60 -6.64
N LYS A 30 -7.95 -13.89 -6.81
CA LYS A 30 -7.36 -14.92 -5.95
C LYS A 30 -5.98 -14.68 -5.36
N GLU A 31 -5.24 -13.76 -5.81
CA GLU A 31 -3.91 -13.55 -5.28
C GLU A 31 -3.90 -12.69 -4.02
N GLY A 32 -5.07 -12.16 -3.67
CA GLY A 32 -5.35 -11.66 -2.32
C GLY A 32 -4.39 -10.63 -1.75
N HIS A 33 -3.43 -10.18 -2.53
CA HIS A 33 -2.45 -9.22 -2.08
C HIS A 33 -3.05 -7.82 -2.11
N PRO A 34 -3.08 -7.13 -0.97
CA PRO A 34 -3.49 -5.74 -0.99
C PRO A 34 -2.48 -4.95 -1.81
N ILE A 35 -2.97 -4.11 -2.71
CA ILE A 35 -2.07 -3.29 -3.52
C ILE A 35 -1.37 -2.19 -2.71
N GLY A 36 -1.83 -1.89 -1.51
CA GLY A 36 -1.18 -0.93 -0.61
C GLY A 36 -1.08 0.48 -1.16
N GLY A 37 -0.45 1.35 -0.39
CA GLY A 37 -0.28 2.75 -0.78
C GLY A 37 0.60 2.96 -2.00
N TRP A 38 1.69 2.22 -2.12
CA TRP A 38 2.60 2.30 -3.26
C TRP A 38 1.93 1.85 -4.55
N GLY A 39 1.20 0.74 -4.50
CA GLY A 39 0.46 0.26 -5.66
C GLY A 39 -0.58 1.25 -6.15
N ARG A 40 -1.29 1.90 -5.24
CA ARG A 40 -2.29 2.92 -5.58
C ARG A 40 -1.66 4.14 -6.24
N MET A 41 -0.52 4.60 -5.74
CA MET A 41 0.21 5.71 -6.34
C MET A 41 0.65 5.40 -7.75
N HIS A 42 1.19 4.20 -7.97
CA HIS A 42 1.63 3.78 -9.29
C HIS A 42 0.45 3.62 -10.25
N LYS A 43 -0.67 3.09 -9.76
CA LYS A 43 -1.90 2.99 -10.56
C LYS A 43 -2.34 4.36 -11.06
N ALA A 44 -2.40 5.36 -10.17
CA ALA A 44 -2.77 6.73 -10.53
C ALA A 44 -1.79 7.30 -11.56
N TYR A 45 -0.50 7.06 -11.37
CA TYR A 45 0.53 7.50 -12.30
C TYR A 45 0.35 6.88 -13.69
N LEU A 46 0.07 5.58 -13.76
CA LEU A 46 -0.17 4.91 -15.03
C LEU A 46 -1.40 5.45 -15.75
N GLU A 47 -2.48 5.72 -15.02
CA GLU A 47 -3.69 6.30 -15.60
C GLU A 47 -3.44 7.66 -16.23
N LEU A 48 -2.63 8.49 -15.59
CA LEU A 48 -2.37 9.86 -16.04
C LEU A 48 -1.30 9.95 -17.13
N TYR A 49 -0.23 9.19 -17.00
CA TYR A 49 0.96 9.35 -17.85
C TYR A 49 1.18 8.21 -18.83
N HIS A 50 0.63 7.05 -18.57
CA HIS A 50 0.78 5.86 -19.42
C HIS A 50 -0.54 5.14 -19.61
N PRO A 51 -1.55 5.81 -20.18
CA PRO A 51 -2.88 5.21 -20.31
C PRO A 51 -2.92 3.96 -21.20
N ALA A 52 -2.07 3.88 -22.20
CA ALA A 52 -2.00 2.71 -23.08
C ALA A 52 -1.53 1.47 -22.28
N ARG A 53 -0.48 1.63 -21.49
CA ARG A 53 0.04 0.55 -20.65
C ARG A 53 -0.97 0.14 -19.58
N TYR A 54 -1.65 1.12 -19.00
CA TYR A 54 -2.69 0.88 -18.02
C TYR A 54 -3.83 0.03 -18.61
N ASN A 55 -4.30 0.40 -19.80
CA ASN A 55 -5.33 -0.34 -20.49
C ASN A 55 -4.89 -1.77 -20.86
N ASP A 56 -3.66 -1.94 -21.30
CA ASP A 56 -3.11 -3.26 -21.60
C ASP A 56 -3.10 -4.17 -20.38
N LEU A 57 -2.72 -3.63 -19.21
CA LEU A 57 -2.72 -4.37 -17.95
C LEU A 57 -4.14 -4.75 -17.53
N ILE A 58 -5.12 -3.86 -17.72
CA ILE A 58 -6.52 -4.15 -17.41
C ILE A 58 -7.03 -5.25 -18.34
N LEU A 59 -6.80 -5.13 -19.62
CA LEU A 59 -7.29 -6.08 -20.62
C LEU A 59 -6.67 -7.46 -20.46
N SER A 60 -5.41 -7.54 -20.05
CA SER A 60 -4.74 -8.80 -19.79
C SER A 60 -5.11 -9.41 -18.43
N GLY A 61 -5.80 -8.66 -17.57
CA GLY A 61 -6.17 -9.11 -16.23
C GLY A 61 -5.01 -9.16 -15.24
N LYS A 62 -3.87 -8.56 -15.56
CA LYS A 62 -2.66 -8.62 -14.74
C LYS A 62 -2.39 -7.37 -13.92
N LEU A 63 -3.29 -6.38 -14.00
CA LEU A 63 -3.09 -5.10 -13.31
C LEU A 63 -2.88 -5.27 -11.80
N TRP A 64 -3.75 -6.02 -11.16
CA TRP A 64 -3.70 -6.18 -9.70
C TRP A 64 -2.46 -6.93 -9.24
N THR A 65 -2.09 -8.00 -9.94
CA THR A 65 -0.86 -8.73 -9.66
C THR A 65 0.36 -7.84 -9.83
N TYR A 66 0.40 -7.08 -10.91
CA TYR A 66 1.49 -6.15 -11.18
C TYR A 66 1.62 -5.10 -10.07
N LEU A 67 0.51 -4.50 -9.65
CA LEU A 67 0.50 -3.49 -8.59
C LEU A 67 0.87 -4.08 -7.22
N ALA A 68 0.41 -5.29 -6.93
CA ALA A 68 0.76 -5.97 -5.68
C ALA A 68 2.26 -6.29 -5.62
N ASP A 69 2.83 -6.80 -6.70
CA ASP A 69 4.26 -7.07 -6.79
C ASP A 69 5.08 -5.78 -6.65
N LEU A 70 4.65 -4.72 -7.31
CA LEU A 70 5.32 -3.43 -7.22
C LEU A 70 5.26 -2.88 -5.79
N ASN A 71 4.13 -3.00 -5.12
CA ASN A 71 3.98 -2.58 -3.73
C ASN A 71 4.94 -3.35 -2.83
N GLU A 72 5.03 -4.66 -3.01
CA GLU A 72 5.94 -5.50 -2.24
C GLU A 72 7.40 -5.11 -2.49
N GLN A 73 7.79 -4.91 -3.73
CA GLN A 73 9.13 -4.46 -4.07
C GLN A 73 9.45 -3.10 -3.47
N ALA A 74 8.51 -2.16 -3.55
CA ALA A 74 8.68 -0.83 -2.97
C ALA A 74 8.82 -0.91 -1.46
N GLN A 75 8.02 -1.71 -0.79
CA GLN A 75 8.09 -1.87 0.66
C GLN A 75 9.41 -2.50 1.10
N ASN A 76 9.86 -3.53 0.42
CA ASN A 76 11.14 -4.17 0.71
C ASN A 76 12.31 -3.21 0.50
N ARG A 77 12.27 -2.44 -0.57
CA ARG A 77 13.29 -1.44 -0.85
C ARG A 77 13.28 -0.33 0.20
N LEU A 78 12.10 0.11 0.61
CA LEU A 78 11.94 1.11 1.67
C LEU A 78 12.56 0.65 2.97
N ASP A 79 12.28 -0.59 3.38
CA ASP A 79 12.81 -1.17 4.61
C ASP A 79 14.33 -1.24 4.56
N CYS A 80 14.91 -1.63 3.42
CA CYS A 80 16.36 -1.65 3.23
C CYS A 80 16.97 -0.25 3.35
N ILE A 81 16.38 0.75 2.73
CA ILE A 81 16.87 2.13 2.76
C ILE A 81 16.81 2.68 4.18
N ILE A 82 15.70 2.44 4.88
CA ILE A 82 15.54 2.87 6.26
C ILE A 82 16.62 2.24 7.15
N ALA A 83 16.85 0.93 7.02
CA ALA A 83 17.87 0.24 7.80
C ALA A 83 19.26 0.78 7.54
N GLN A 84 19.60 1.04 6.28
CA GLN A 84 20.89 1.63 5.90
C GLN A 84 21.07 3.03 6.47
N MET A 85 20.04 3.86 6.38
CA MET A 85 20.09 5.22 6.91
C MET A 85 20.22 5.24 8.44
N GLN A 86 19.53 4.33 9.13
CA GLN A 86 19.67 4.19 10.57
C GLN A 86 21.11 3.87 10.97
N GLU A 87 21.73 2.96 10.25
CA GLU A 87 23.12 2.57 10.50
C GLU A 87 24.09 3.73 10.25
N VAL A 88 23.93 4.41 9.12
CA VAL A 88 24.80 5.55 8.75
C VAL A 88 24.64 6.71 9.72
N GLU A 89 23.43 7.02 10.15
CA GLU A 89 23.15 8.15 11.03
C GLU A 89 23.28 7.78 12.52
N GLY A 90 23.56 6.50 12.85
CA GLY A 90 23.78 6.05 14.22
C GLY A 90 22.52 6.08 15.08
N ILE A 91 21.35 5.88 14.47
CA ILE A 91 20.10 5.85 15.20
C ILE A 91 19.92 4.45 15.77
N THR A 92 20.05 4.33 17.10
CA THR A 92 20.04 3.05 17.79
C THR A 92 18.94 2.98 18.84
N GLU A 93 18.72 1.78 19.37
CA GLU A 93 17.81 1.58 20.50
C GLU A 93 18.27 2.37 21.74
N GLU A 94 19.56 2.62 21.87
CA GLU A 94 20.10 3.45 22.97
C GLU A 94 19.59 4.88 22.88
N LEU A 95 19.53 5.44 21.68
CA LEU A 95 18.97 6.76 21.46
C LEU A 95 17.49 6.79 21.82
N LYS A 96 16.75 5.75 21.46
CA LYS A 96 15.34 5.62 21.80
C LYS A 96 15.14 5.61 23.32
N ALA A 97 16.00 4.91 24.04
CA ALA A 97 15.94 4.83 25.50
C ALA A 97 16.35 6.13 26.18
N SER A 98 17.36 6.83 25.64
CA SER A 98 17.90 8.04 26.26
C SER A 98 17.10 9.29 25.89
N ASP A 99 16.64 9.41 24.63
CA ASP A 99 15.86 10.55 24.15
C ASP A 99 14.87 10.10 23.08
N GLN A 100 13.69 9.72 23.54
CA GLN A 100 12.64 9.21 22.68
C GLN A 100 12.19 10.23 21.62
N MET A 101 12.12 11.50 21.97
CA MET A 101 11.69 12.55 21.05
C MET A 101 12.69 12.76 19.92
N ALA A 102 13.99 12.74 20.24
CA ALA A 102 15.03 12.83 19.22
C ALA A 102 14.99 11.60 18.29
N TRP A 103 14.77 10.41 18.84
CA TRP A 103 14.63 9.18 18.07
C TRP A 103 13.44 9.26 17.10
N VAL A 104 12.27 9.71 17.57
CA VAL A 104 11.07 9.85 16.75
C VAL A 104 11.30 10.83 15.60
N ARG A 105 11.91 11.99 15.87
CA ARG A 105 12.22 12.98 14.83
C ARG A 105 13.17 12.43 13.79
N ALA A 106 14.21 11.73 14.22
CA ALA A 106 15.19 11.13 13.34
C ALA A 106 14.54 10.06 12.45
N MET A 107 13.74 9.18 13.03
CA MET A 107 13.03 8.14 12.29
C MET A 107 12.03 8.73 11.29
N ASN A 108 11.30 9.75 11.65
CA ASN A 108 10.37 10.42 10.73
C ASN A 108 11.11 11.06 9.57
N SER A 109 12.25 11.69 9.82
CA SER A 109 13.10 12.28 8.78
C SER A 109 13.62 11.21 7.81
N ILE A 110 14.12 10.11 8.35
CA ILE A 110 14.60 8.98 7.54
C ILE A 110 13.48 8.40 6.70
N ARG A 111 12.32 8.17 7.29
CA ARG A 111 11.16 7.62 6.58
C ARG A 111 10.75 8.53 5.43
N ASN A 112 10.65 9.83 5.65
CA ASN A 112 10.26 10.79 4.62
C ASN A 112 11.24 10.79 3.45
N ARG A 113 12.54 10.78 3.73
CA ARG A 113 13.58 10.72 2.70
C ARG A 113 13.55 9.40 1.93
N ALA A 114 13.37 8.30 2.63
CA ALA A 114 13.30 6.98 2.01
C ALA A 114 12.05 6.85 1.12
N GLU A 115 10.91 7.34 1.59
CA GLU A 115 9.68 7.34 0.80
C GLU A 115 9.81 8.18 -0.47
N GLU A 116 10.48 9.32 -0.40
CA GLU A 116 10.74 10.17 -1.56
C GLU A 116 11.61 9.45 -2.59
N ILE A 117 12.63 8.73 -2.15
CA ILE A 117 13.46 7.92 -3.03
C ILE A 117 12.64 6.84 -3.72
N ILE A 118 11.77 6.15 -2.98
CA ILE A 118 10.89 5.11 -3.54
C ILE A 118 9.95 5.70 -4.58
N ARG A 119 9.35 6.84 -4.32
CA ARG A 119 8.47 7.50 -5.28
C ARG A 119 9.21 7.80 -6.59
N SER A 120 10.41 8.34 -6.52
CA SER A 120 11.17 8.69 -7.72
C SER A 120 11.74 7.47 -8.44
N GLU A 121 12.17 6.42 -7.73
CA GLU A 121 12.78 5.24 -8.34
C GLU A 121 11.77 4.25 -8.91
N ILE A 122 10.67 4.02 -8.21
CA ILE A 122 9.75 2.91 -8.52
C ILE A 122 8.39 3.42 -8.98
N ILE A 123 7.82 4.38 -8.26
CA ILE A 123 6.43 4.77 -8.46
C ILE A 123 6.25 5.66 -9.70
N TYR A 124 7.10 6.66 -9.87
CA TYR A 124 7.00 7.63 -10.95
C TYR A 124 8.09 7.43 -12.02
N CYS A 125 8.51 6.23 -12.18
CA CYS A 125 9.56 5.87 -13.12
C CYS A 125 9.03 5.54 -14.50
#